data_f28c08720f7e2156bbcf8f8f4699e829
#
_entry.id   f28c08720f7e2156bbcf8f8f4699e829
#
_cell.length_a   1.000
_cell.length_b   1.000
_cell.length_c   1.000
_cell.angle_alpha   90.00
_cell.angle_beta   90.00
_cell.angle_gamma   90.00
#
_symmetry.space_group_name_H-M   'P 1'
#
loop_
_entity.id
_entity.type
_entity.pdbx_description
1 polymer ?
#
loop_
_entity_poly.entity_id
_entity_poly.type
_entity_poly.pdbx_seq_one_letter_code
_entity_poly.pdbx_strand_id
1 'polypeptide(L)'
;MLLALPACTPYTAALFSLVPDGTVPILLSQMQGIEESNRKRVAELEARKDWEGLTKLAEENLSRDRNSSDWWIVAGYAHSQAGRQQRASECYSEVVRLAPDDMLGWSLLAQSYRDAKQPLRAVQTLNNAHRVRQGTAETWFLLGESYSDLDRDLPAASAYREAVQRNGEFARAWFGLGRAYARLGRRADFEQALKRLEELNSPLAKELAELRPMSR
;
A
#
# COMPACT_ATOMS: atom_id res chain seq x y z
N MET A 1 -19.96 11.37 28.53
CA MET A 1 -19.26 10.08 28.33
C MET A 1 -18.84 10.04 26.87
N LEU A 2 -17.62 10.57 26.58
CA LEU A 2 -17.05 10.64 25.24
C LEU A 2 -16.49 9.26 24.93
N LEU A 3 -17.12 8.57 23.96
CA LEU A 3 -16.56 7.35 23.36
C LEU A 3 -15.35 7.76 22.53
N ALA A 4 -14.16 7.45 23.03
CA ALA A 4 -12.93 7.56 22.28
C ALA A 4 -13.00 6.63 21.05
N LEU A 5 -12.95 7.22 19.86
CA LEU A 5 -12.70 6.48 18.63
C LEU A 5 -11.36 5.74 18.78
N PRO A 6 -11.26 4.46 18.38
CA PRO A 6 -9.98 3.79 18.39
C PRO A 6 -9.02 4.54 17.47
N ALA A 7 -7.93 5.02 18.04
CA ALA A 7 -6.85 5.64 17.32
C ALA A 7 -6.42 4.69 16.18
N CYS A 8 -6.28 5.24 14.97
CA CYS A 8 -5.58 4.56 13.88
C CYS A 8 -4.29 3.99 14.43
N THR A 9 -4.17 2.67 14.43
CA THR A 9 -2.97 2.03 14.92
C THR A 9 -1.80 2.47 14.04
N PRO A 10 -0.63 2.79 14.61
CA PRO A 10 0.54 3.26 13.85
C PRO A 10 1.06 2.26 12.80
N TYR A 11 0.47 1.09 12.75
CA TYR A 11 0.81 -0.02 11.86
C TYR A 11 0.56 0.26 10.37
N THR A 12 -0.53 0.94 10.02
CA THR A 12 -0.90 1.15 8.62
C THR A 12 0.02 2.13 7.90
N ALA A 13 0.46 3.19 8.59
CA ALA A 13 1.37 4.17 8.00
C ALA A 13 2.78 3.58 7.72
N ALA A 14 3.26 2.68 8.59
CA ALA A 14 4.59 2.09 8.47
C ALA A 14 4.71 1.09 7.30
N LEU A 15 3.65 0.32 6.99
CA LEU A 15 3.65 -0.63 5.86
C LEU A 15 3.83 0.05 4.50
N PHE A 16 3.33 1.27 4.34
CA PHE A 16 3.35 1.98 3.05
C PHE A 16 4.44 3.05 2.95
N SER A 17 5.05 3.48 4.06
CA SER A 17 6.17 4.42 4.04
C SER A 17 7.52 3.76 3.71
N LEU A 18 7.61 2.43 3.74
CA LEU A 18 8.87 1.68 3.77
C LEU A 18 9.18 0.83 2.53
N VAL A 19 8.47 0.99 1.40
CA VAL A 19 8.80 0.17 0.22
C VAL A 19 9.22 1.01 -0.97
N PRO A 20 10.53 1.19 -1.19
CA PRO A 20 11.14 0.73 -2.42
C PRO A 20 12.07 -0.46 -2.25
N ASP A 21 12.58 -0.75 -1.05
CA ASP A 21 13.74 -1.65 -0.90
C ASP A 21 13.54 -2.87 0.01
N GLY A 22 12.34 -3.45 0.06
CA GLY A 22 12.20 -4.77 0.68
C GLY A 22 12.30 -4.82 2.21
N THR A 23 12.05 -3.72 2.92
CA THR A 23 12.05 -3.68 4.38
C THR A 23 10.63 -3.63 4.95
N VAL A 24 9.82 -4.66 4.68
CA VAL A 24 8.59 -4.97 5.45
C VAL A 24 8.84 -5.95 6.62
N PRO A 25 10.08 -6.27 6.99
CA PRO A 25 10.42 -7.42 7.82
C PRO A 25 9.90 -7.34 9.25
N ILE A 26 9.87 -6.17 9.83
CA ILE A 26 9.64 -6.00 11.27
C ILE A 26 8.15 -6.01 11.62
N LEU A 27 7.29 -5.72 10.66
CA LEU A 27 5.84 -5.55 10.91
C LEU A 27 5.09 -6.87 11.07
N LEU A 28 5.43 -7.90 10.30
CA LEU A 28 4.80 -9.20 10.43
C LEU A 28 5.09 -9.83 11.80
N SER A 29 6.31 -9.63 12.34
CA SER A 29 6.65 -10.13 13.67
C SER A 29 5.91 -9.41 14.81
N GLN A 30 5.30 -8.26 14.55
CA GLN A 30 4.58 -7.46 15.53
C GLN A 30 3.06 -7.62 15.48
N MET A 31 2.53 -8.46 14.59
CA MET A 31 1.09 -8.68 14.47
C MET A 31 0.52 -9.29 15.75
N GLN A 32 -0.58 -8.72 16.25
CA GLN A 32 -1.13 -9.08 17.57
C GLN A 32 -1.77 -10.48 17.59
N GLY A 33 -2.29 -10.94 16.47
CA GLY A 33 -2.90 -12.27 16.33
C GLY A 33 -1.90 -13.40 16.18
N ILE A 34 -0.59 -13.11 16.19
CA ILE A 34 0.47 -14.13 16.07
C ILE A 34 1.14 -14.33 17.44
N GLU A 35 1.20 -15.56 17.93
CA GLU A 35 1.90 -15.92 19.16
C GLU A 35 3.38 -15.52 19.12
N GLU A 36 3.95 -15.18 20.27
CA GLU A 36 5.34 -14.69 20.39
C GLU A 36 6.38 -15.66 19.81
N SER A 37 6.17 -16.98 20.00
CA SER A 37 7.03 -18.01 19.44
C SER A 37 7.05 -17.99 17.92
N ASN A 38 5.88 -17.80 17.31
CA ASN A 38 5.73 -17.70 15.87
C ASN A 38 6.24 -16.37 15.32
N ARG A 39 6.10 -15.24 16.06
CA ARG A 39 6.69 -13.96 15.67
C ARG A 39 8.20 -14.07 15.49
N LYS A 40 8.90 -14.74 16.42
CA LYS A 40 10.35 -14.97 16.30
C LYS A 40 10.69 -15.78 15.06
N ARG A 41 9.93 -16.86 14.80
CA ARG A 41 10.14 -17.68 13.59
C ARG A 41 9.89 -16.89 12.31
N VAL A 42 8.83 -16.06 12.27
CA VAL A 42 8.55 -15.18 11.14
C VAL A 42 9.74 -14.25 10.91
N ALA A 43 10.22 -13.54 11.95
CA ALA A 43 11.35 -12.62 11.84
C ALA A 43 12.64 -13.33 11.38
N GLU A 44 12.92 -14.55 11.87
CA GLU A 44 14.09 -15.32 11.45
C GLU A 44 14.00 -15.75 9.97
N LEU A 45 12.83 -16.21 9.52
CA LEU A 45 12.63 -16.61 8.12
C LEU A 45 12.72 -15.41 7.17
N GLU A 46 12.14 -14.27 7.56
CA GLU A 46 12.27 -13.02 6.81
C GLU A 46 13.73 -12.56 6.70
N ALA A 47 14.46 -12.52 7.81
CA ALA A 47 15.87 -12.11 7.82
C ALA A 47 16.75 -12.96 6.89
N ARG A 48 16.39 -14.24 6.74
CA ARG A 48 17.05 -15.20 5.82
C ARG A 48 16.48 -15.16 4.41
N LYS A 49 15.40 -14.40 4.16
CA LYS A 49 14.61 -14.40 2.92
C LYS A 49 14.12 -15.81 2.54
N ASP A 50 13.84 -16.63 3.54
CA ASP A 50 13.29 -17.97 3.35
C ASP A 50 11.76 -17.91 3.17
N TRP A 51 11.34 -17.50 1.97
CA TRP A 51 9.94 -17.31 1.63
C TRP A 51 9.16 -18.63 1.57
N GLU A 52 9.82 -19.73 1.25
CA GLU A 52 9.21 -21.07 1.27
C GLU A 52 8.96 -21.52 2.71
N GLY A 53 9.94 -21.34 3.60
CA GLY A 53 9.78 -21.61 5.03
C GLY A 53 8.68 -20.76 5.64
N LEU A 54 8.59 -19.47 5.24
CA LEU A 54 7.55 -18.58 5.72
C LEU A 54 6.14 -18.98 5.21
N THR A 55 6.05 -19.39 3.94
CA THR A 55 4.79 -19.94 3.38
C THR A 55 4.34 -21.16 4.16
N LYS A 56 5.24 -22.12 4.38
CA LYS A 56 4.94 -23.35 5.13
C LYS A 56 4.49 -23.06 6.57
N LEU A 57 5.18 -22.14 7.27
CA LEU A 57 4.79 -21.72 8.61
C LEU A 57 3.37 -21.12 8.63
N ALA A 58 3.03 -20.29 7.65
CA ALA A 58 1.70 -19.72 7.53
C ALA A 58 0.64 -20.79 7.26
N GLU A 59 0.89 -21.72 6.33
CA GLU A 59 -0.01 -22.84 5.99
C GLU A 59 -0.24 -23.76 7.19
N GLU A 60 0.80 -24.09 7.97
CA GLU A 60 0.69 -24.88 9.21
C GLU A 60 -0.27 -24.20 10.21
N ASN A 61 -0.17 -22.89 10.39
CA ASN A 61 -1.06 -22.15 11.30
C ASN A 61 -2.47 -22.00 10.73
N LEU A 62 -2.61 -21.74 9.43
CA LEU A 62 -3.91 -21.67 8.74
C LEU A 62 -4.63 -23.01 8.72
N SER A 63 -3.91 -24.14 8.79
CA SER A 63 -4.54 -25.46 8.93
C SER A 63 -5.25 -25.63 10.28
N ARG A 64 -4.82 -24.91 11.32
CA ARG A 64 -5.39 -24.91 12.68
C ARG A 64 -6.50 -23.85 12.81
N ASP A 65 -6.29 -22.68 12.25
CA ASP A 65 -7.25 -21.58 12.25
C ASP A 65 -7.27 -20.84 10.91
N ARG A 66 -8.23 -21.18 10.07
CA ARG A 66 -8.46 -20.52 8.77
C ARG A 66 -9.03 -19.12 8.86
N ASN A 67 -9.50 -18.70 10.03
CA ASN A 67 -10.09 -17.38 10.23
C ASN A 67 -9.08 -16.34 10.74
N SER A 68 -7.82 -16.70 10.84
CA SER A 68 -6.77 -15.75 11.21
C SER A 68 -6.38 -14.88 10.01
N SER A 69 -6.82 -13.63 9.99
CA SER A 69 -6.42 -12.63 8.99
C SER A 69 -4.90 -12.42 8.97
N ASP A 70 -4.25 -12.44 10.14
CA ASP A 70 -2.82 -12.24 10.28
C ASP A 70 -2.03 -13.33 9.55
N TRP A 71 -2.42 -14.60 9.67
CA TRP A 71 -1.73 -15.67 8.95
C TRP A 71 -1.98 -15.64 7.44
N TRP A 72 -3.15 -15.16 7.00
CA TRP A 72 -3.37 -14.90 5.58
C TRP A 72 -2.50 -13.75 5.05
N ILE A 73 -2.24 -12.72 5.87
CA ILE A 73 -1.30 -11.63 5.51
C ILE A 73 0.12 -12.20 5.39
N VAL A 74 0.57 -13.03 6.35
CA VAL A 74 1.90 -13.67 6.30
C VAL A 74 2.05 -14.54 5.05
N ALA A 75 1.06 -15.38 4.75
CA ALA A 75 1.07 -16.20 3.54
C ALA A 75 1.12 -15.36 2.26
N GLY A 76 0.27 -14.34 2.17
CA GLY A 76 0.24 -13.42 1.03
C GLY A 76 1.56 -12.69 0.84
N TYR A 77 2.16 -12.22 1.92
CA TYR A 77 3.47 -11.59 1.89
C TYR A 77 4.57 -12.54 1.41
N ALA A 78 4.64 -13.75 1.98
CA ALA A 78 5.63 -14.75 1.56
C ALA A 78 5.50 -15.08 0.06
N HIS A 79 4.27 -15.26 -0.43
CA HIS A 79 4.01 -15.47 -1.85
C HIS A 79 4.43 -14.27 -2.71
N SER A 80 4.13 -13.03 -2.26
CA SER A 80 4.52 -11.81 -2.97
C SER A 80 6.04 -11.70 -3.10
N GLN A 81 6.77 -11.91 -2.01
CA GLN A 81 8.24 -11.86 -1.99
C GLN A 81 8.88 -12.98 -2.83
N ALA A 82 8.21 -14.12 -2.94
CA ALA A 82 8.62 -15.22 -3.83
C ALA A 82 8.21 -14.99 -5.31
N GLY A 83 7.66 -13.83 -5.67
CA GLY A 83 7.21 -13.50 -7.03
C GLY A 83 5.90 -14.18 -7.46
N ARG A 84 5.21 -14.87 -6.54
CA ARG A 84 3.95 -15.60 -6.80
C ARG A 84 2.74 -14.70 -6.60
N GLN A 85 2.63 -13.61 -7.38
CA GLN A 85 1.64 -12.54 -7.18
C GLN A 85 0.18 -13.01 -7.24
N GLN A 86 -0.12 -14.01 -8.06
CA GLN A 86 -1.46 -14.60 -8.11
C GLN A 86 -1.83 -15.25 -6.76
N ARG A 87 -0.91 -16.03 -6.16
CA ARG A 87 -1.13 -16.63 -4.84
C ARG A 87 -1.23 -15.57 -3.74
N ALA A 88 -0.41 -14.52 -3.82
CA ALA A 88 -0.49 -13.40 -2.89
C ALA A 88 -1.89 -12.75 -2.93
N SER A 89 -2.44 -12.50 -4.13
CA SER A 89 -3.79 -11.93 -4.27
C SER A 89 -4.90 -12.85 -3.74
N GLU A 90 -4.76 -14.16 -3.87
CA GLU A 90 -5.69 -15.13 -3.29
C GLU A 90 -5.69 -15.03 -1.76
N CYS A 91 -4.50 -15.01 -1.12
CA CYS A 91 -4.37 -14.84 0.32
C CYS A 91 -4.95 -13.50 0.80
N TYR A 92 -4.63 -12.40 0.14
CA TYR A 92 -5.16 -11.09 0.54
C TYR A 92 -6.67 -10.94 0.29
N SER A 93 -7.24 -11.70 -0.65
CA SER A 93 -8.69 -11.79 -0.81
C SER A 93 -9.36 -12.41 0.42
N GLU A 94 -8.72 -13.40 1.06
CA GLU A 94 -9.20 -13.96 2.33
C GLU A 94 -9.10 -12.95 3.48
N VAL A 95 -8.05 -12.12 3.52
CA VAL A 95 -7.95 -11.02 4.50
C VAL A 95 -9.14 -10.08 4.37
N VAL A 96 -9.45 -9.64 3.14
CA VAL A 96 -10.60 -8.76 2.86
C VAL A 96 -11.92 -9.41 3.24
N ARG A 97 -12.07 -10.71 2.99
CA ARG A 97 -13.28 -11.47 3.36
C ARG A 97 -13.46 -11.56 4.87
N LEU A 98 -12.38 -11.76 5.62
CA LEU A 98 -12.39 -11.91 7.08
C LEU A 98 -12.53 -10.58 7.82
N ALA A 99 -11.91 -9.53 7.29
CA ALA A 99 -11.88 -8.21 7.89
C ALA A 99 -12.17 -7.11 6.83
N PRO A 100 -13.42 -7.01 6.33
CA PRO A 100 -13.76 -6.08 5.26
C PRO A 100 -13.61 -4.60 5.66
N ASP A 101 -13.66 -4.29 6.95
CA ASP A 101 -13.48 -2.93 7.47
C ASP A 101 -12.01 -2.54 7.62
N ASP A 102 -11.08 -3.49 7.51
CA ASP A 102 -9.65 -3.22 7.57
C ASP A 102 -9.10 -2.81 6.19
N MET A 103 -8.76 -1.52 6.06
CA MET A 103 -8.20 -0.97 4.83
C MET A 103 -6.83 -1.55 4.47
N LEU A 104 -6.14 -2.18 5.41
CA LEU A 104 -4.86 -2.85 5.15
C LEU A 104 -5.05 -4.01 4.16
N GLY A 105 -6.03 -4.89 4.39
CA GLY A 105 -6.33 -6.02 3.50
C GLY A 105 -6.61 -5.57 2.06
N TRP A 106 -7.42 -4.51 1.91
CA TRP A 106 -7.71 -3.92 0.60
C TRP A 106 -6.47 -3.34 -0.09
N SER A 107 -5.60 -2.68 0.67
CA SER A 107 -4.35 -2.12 0.16
C SER A 107 -3.39 -3.20 -0.34
N LEU A 108 -3.21 -4.26 0.45
CA LEU A 108 -2.36 -5.40 0.09
C LEU A 108 -2.89 -6.12 -1.15
N LEU A 109 -4.21 -6.33 -1.23
CA LEU A 109 -4.85 -6.94 -2.39
C LEU A 109 -4.67 -6.08 -3.65
N ALA A 110 -4.92 -4.77 -3.55
CA ALA A 110 -4.74 -3.86 -4.66
C ALA A 110 -3.28 -3.80 -5.13
N GLN A 111 -2.33 -3.74 -4.19
CA GLN A 111 -0.91 -3.77 -4.52
C GLN A 111 -0.53 -5.08 -5.22
N SER A 112 -0.99 -6.23 -4.74
CA SER A 112 -0.69 -7.52 -5.39
C SER A 112 -1.23 -7.60 -6.83
N TYR A 113 -2.40 -6.99 -7.10
CA TYR A 113 -2.89 -6.89 -8.47
C TYR A 113 -2.04 -5.96 -9.35
N ARG A 114 -1.54 -4.85 -8.82
CA ARG A 114 -0.62 -3.97 -9.55
C ARG A 114 0.68 -4.72 -9.90
N ASP A 115 1.26 -5.43 -8.93
CA ASP A 115 2.49 -6.22 -9.11
C ASP A 115 2.29 -7.36 -10.13
N ALA A 116 1.08 -7.94 -10.16
CA ALA A 116 0.65 -8.90 -11.17
C ALA A 116 0.35 -8.27 -12.56
N LYS A 117 0.61 -6.95 -12.74
CA LYS A 117 0.28 -6.20 -13.98
C LYS A 117 -1.21 -6.23 -14.33
N GLN A 118 -2.07 -6.20 -13.31
CA GLN A 118 -3.53 -6.17 -13.41
C GLN A 118 -4.12 -4.89 -12.79
N PRO A 119 -3.73 -3.68 -13.25
CA PRO A 119 -4.10 -2.42 -12.61
C PRO A 119 -5.61 -2.14 -12.62
N LEU A 120 -6.36 -2.67 -13.59
CA LEU A 120 -7.83 -2.57 -13.58
C LEU A 120 -8.45 -3.28 -12.37
N ARG A 121 -7.91 -4.45 -11.97
CA ARG A 121 -8.39 -5.16 -10.77
C ARG A 121 -8.04 -4.39 -9.51
N ALA A 122 -6.87 -3.76 -9.46
CA ALA A 122 -6.50 -2.88 -8.35
C ALA A 122 -7.46 -1.69 -8.21
N VAL A 123 -7.81 -1.03 -9.32
CA VAL A 123 -8.83 0.06 -9.33
C VAL A 123 -10.18 -0.43 -8.81
N GLN A 124 -10.66 -1.59 -9.29
CA GLN A 124 -11.92 -2.17 -8.82
C GLN A 124 -11.90 -2.48 -7.33
N THR A 125 -10.80 -3.09 -6.85
CA THR A 125 -10.58 -3.42 -5.44
C THR A 125 -10.65 -2.18 -4.56
N LEU A 126 -9.92 -1.11 -4.92
CA LEU A 126 -9.89 0.13 -4.14
C LEU A 126 -11.22 0.88 -4.18
N ASN A 127 -11.91 0.87 -5.31
CA ASN A 127 -13.25 1.44 -5.38
C ASN A 127 -14.25 0.67 -4.48
N ASN A 128 -14.12 -0.65 -4.39
CA ASN A 128 -14.93 -1.45 -3.45
C ASN A 128 -14.59 -1.12 -1.99
N ALA A 129 -13.29 -1.01 -1.67
CA ALA A 129 -12.84 -0.58 -0.35
C ALA A 129 -13.47 0.76 0.07
N HIS A 130 -13.47 1.75 -0.84
CA HIS A 130 -14.04 3.08 -0.59
C HIS A 130 -15.57 3.09 -0.45
N ARG A 131 -16.27 2.04 -0.90
CA ARG A 131 -17.72 1.85 -0.64
C ARG A 131 -17.98 1.26 0.74
N VAL A 132 -17.06 0.41 1.22
CA VAL A 132 -17.18 -0.21 2.55
C VAL A 132 -16.86 0.81 3.64
N ARG A 133 -15.78 1.56 3.45
CA ARG A 133 -15.32 2.56 4.42
C ARG A 133 -14.66 3.73 3.70
N GLN A 134 -14.68 4.90 4.34
CA GLN A 134 -13.94 6.06 3.84
C GLN A 134 -12.46 5.71 3.66
N GLY A 135 -11.93 5.92 2.46
CA GLY A 135 -10.56 5.59 2.11
C GLY A 135 -9.52 6.36 2.92
N THR A 136 -8.40 5.70 3.20
CA THR A 136 -7.22 6.31 3.84
C THR A 136 -6.34 7.04 2.80
N ALA A 137 -5.35 7.80 3.25
CA ALA A 137 -4.38 8.43 2.34
C ALA A 137 -3.68 7.38 1.46
N GLU A 138 -3.36 6.23 2.04
CA GLU A 138 -2.68 5.11 1.37
C GLU A 138 -3.56 4.47 0.29
N THR A 139 -4.84 4.19 0.58
CA THR A 139 -5.74 3.58 -0.42
C THR A 139 -6.02 4.54 -1.57
N TRP A 140 -6.11 5.85 -1.32
CA TRP A 140 -6.22 6.86 -2.35
C TRP A 140 -4.94 7.01 -3.17
N PHE A 141 -3.77 6.94 -2.52
CA PHE A 141 -2.48 6.90 -3.21
C PHE A 141 -2.39 5.68 -4.14
N LEU A 142 -2.71 4.48 -3.64
CA LEU A 142 -2.71 3.26 -4.46
C LEU A 142 -3.70 3.33 -5.63
N LEU A 143 -4.85 3.99 -5.44
CA LEU A 143 -5.80 4.22 -6.53
C LEU A 143 -5.20 5.16 -7.60
N GLY A 144 -4.49 6.20 -7.19
CA GLY A 144 -3.74 7.07 -8.07
C GLY A 144 -2.67 6.34 -8.86
N GLU A 145 -1.87 5.50 -8.19
CA GLU A 145 -0.86 4.65 -8.83
C GLU A 145 -1.51 3.69 -9.82
N SER A 146 -2.63 3.06 -9.45
CA SER A 146 -3.34 2.12 -10.32
C SER A 146 -3.89 2.79 -11.58
N TYR A 147 -4.38 4.03 -11.48
CA TYR A 147 -4.76 4.83 -12.64
C TYR A 147 -3.55 5.28 -13.47
N SER A 148 -2.44 5.60 -12.83
CA SER A 148 -1.19 5.94 -13.52
C SER A 148 -0.63 4.75 -14.30
N ASP A 149 -0.72 3.54 -13.77
CA ASP A 149 -0.35 2.29 -14.46
C ASP A 149 -1.24 2.01 -15.71
N LEU A 150 -2.40 2.68 -15.80
CA LEU A 150 -3.33 2.65 -16.95
C LEU A 150 -3.19 3.87 -17.87
N ASP A 151 -2.21 4.73 -17.66
CA ASP A 151 -2.02 6.01 -18.35
C ASP A 151 -3.25 6.93 -18.26
N ARG A 152 -4.03 6.81 -17.16
CA ARG A 152 -5.20 7.65 -16.89
C ARG A 152 -4.85 8.80 -15.95
N ASP A 153 -4.16 9.81 -16.49
CA ASP A 153 -3.58 10.90 -15.68
C ASP A 153 -4.61 11.77 -14.95
N LEU A 154 -5.79 12.04 -15.54
CA LEU A 154 -6.83 12.82 -14.86
C LEU A 154 -7.41 12.11 -13.62
N PRO A 155 -7.89 10.84 -13.70
CA PRO A 155 -8.28 10.09 -12.53
C PRO A 155 -7.14 9.90 -11.53
N ALA A 156 -5.90 9.67 -12.00
CA ALA A 156 -4.72 9.54 -11.14
C ALA A 156 -4.50 10.82 -10.31
N ALA A 157 -4.48 11.99 -10.96
CA ALA A 157 -4.34 13.28 -10.26
C ALA A 157 -5.46 13.50 -9.23
N SER A 158 -6.69 13.10 -9.55
CA SER A 158 -7.82 13.20 -8.61
C SER A 158 -7.60 12.33 -7.37
N ALA A 159 -7.17 11.08 -7.57
CA ALA A 159 -6.91 10.15 -6.47
C ALA A 159 -5.71 10.60 -5.61
N TYR A 160 -4.60 11.04 -6.22
CA TYR A 160 -3.47 11.58 -5.47
C TYR A 160 -3.84 12.83 -4.68
N ARG A 161 -4.69 13.71 -5.22
CA ARG A 161 -5.18 14.89 -4.49
C ARG A 161 -5.97 14.48 -3.24
N GLU A 162 -6.82 13.47 -3.33
CA GLU A 162 -7.50 12.90 -2.17
C GLU A 162 -6.51 12.34 -1.13
N ALA A 163 -5.42 11.70 -1.58
CA ALA A 163 -4.37 11.21 -0.69
C ALA A 163 -3.68 12.34 0.07
N VAL A 164 -3.24 13.41 -0.63
CA VAL A 164 -2.55 14.54 0.01
C VAL A 164 -3.46 15.41 0.86
N GLN A 165 -4.76 15.45 0.59
CA GLN A 165 -5.75 16.10 1.47
C GLN A 165 -5.90 15.38 2.81
N ARG A 166 -5.78 14.04 2.83
CA ARG A 166 -5.85 13.24 4.05
C ARG A 166 -4.54 13.22 4.82
N ASN A 167 -3.43 13.25 4.10
CA ASN A 167 -2.09 13.34 4.68
C ASN A 167 -1.23 14.31 3.86
N GLY A 168 -1.15 15.56 4.32
CA GLY A 168 -0.39 16.63 3.67
C GLY A 168 1.13 16.42 3.66
N GLU A 169 1.65 15.46 4.46
CA GLU A 169 3.06 15.10 4.52
C GLU A 169 3.41 13.88 3.68
N PHE A 170 2.44 13.32 2.96
CA PHE A 170 2.65 12.13 2.14
C PHE A 170 3.44 12.45 0.86
N ALA A 171 4.77 12.55 0.99
CA ALA A 171 5.66 12.97 -0.10
C ALA A 171 5.47 12.16 -1.40
N ARG A 172 5.28 10.83 -1.30
CA ARG A 172 5.04 9.99 -2.49
C ARG A 172 3.76 10.36 -3.22
N ALA A 173 2.71 10.73 -2.50
CA ALA A 173 1.45 11.17 -3.11
C ALA A 173 1.61 12.54 -3.79
N TRP A 174 2.37 13.47 -3.20
CA TRP A 174 2.73 14.73 -3.84
C TRP A 174 3.56 14.54 -5.11
N PHE A 175 4.50 13.58 -5.09
CA PHE A 175 5.28 13.22 -6.28
C PHE A 175 4.38 12.64 -7.38
N GLY A 176 3.51 11.68 -7.05
CA GLY A 176 2.54 11.13 -7.99
C GLY A 176 1.62 12.18 -8.60
N LEU A 177 1.13 13.13 -7.77
CA LEU A 177 0.30 14.25 -8.19
C LEU A 177 1.05 15.17 -9.16
N GLY A 178 2.29 15.54 -8.83
CA GLY A 178 3.15 16.36 -9.69
C GLY A 178 3.43 15.68 -11.03
N ARG A 179 3.75 14.39 -11.01
CA ARG A 179 3.96 13.59 -12.23
C ARG A 179 2.72 13.55 -13.12
N ALA A 180 1.54 13.37 -12.54
CA ALA A 180 0.29 13.42 -13.28
C ALA A 180 0.02 14.81 -13.88
N TYR A 181 0.28 15.88 -13.12
CA TYR A 181 0.17 17.26 -13.65
C TYR A 181 1.18 17.56 -14.76
N ALA A 182 2.40 17.02 -14.67
CA ALA A 182 3.40 17.14 -15.74
C ALA A 182 2.87 16.54 -17.06
N ARG A 183 2.33 15.32 -17.01
CA ARG A 183 1.75 14.65 -18.18
C ARG A 183 0.53 15.37 -18.74
N LEU A 184 -0.28 15.98 -17.87
CA LEU A 184 -1.44 16.78 -18.25
C LEU A 184 -1.08 18.18 -18.76
N GLY A 185 0.19 18.62 -18.71
CA GLY A 185 0.63 19.96 -19.07
C GLY A 185 0.14 21.05 -18.09
N ARG A 186 -0.31 20.68 -16.89
CA ARG A 186 -0.83 21.59 -15.85
C ARG A 186 0.30 22.20 -15.03
N ARG A 187 1.02 23.13 -15.64
CA ARG A 187 2.26 23.69 -15.07
C ARG A 187 2.07 24.34 -13.70
N ALA A 188 1.02 25.15 -13.51
CA ALA A 188 0.80 25.84 -12.24
C ALA A 188 0.60 24.83 -11.07
N ASP A 189 -0.17 23.77 -11.30
CA ASP A 189 -0.41 22.73 -10.31
C ASP A 189 0.83 21.86 -10.07
N PHE A 190 1.62 21.64 -11.12
CA PHE A 190 2.93 20.97 -11.01
C PHE A 190 3.88 21.73 -10.08
N GLU A 191 4.02 23.06 -10.26
CA GLU A 191 4.88 23.89 -9.40
C GLU A 191 4.40 23.89 -7.94
N GLN A 192 3.09 23.83 -7.70
CA GLN A 192 2.57 23.68 -6.34
C GLN A 192 2.99 22.34 -5.69
N ALA A 193 2.89 21.24 -6.44
CA ALA A 193 3.31 19.93 -5.95
C ALA A 193 4.82 19.89 -5.68
N LEU A 194 5.63 20.46 -6.58
CA LEU A 194 7.08 20.58 -6.42
C LEU A 194 7.45 21.39 -5.18
N LYS A 195 6.87 22.58 -5.03
CA LYS A 195 7.08 23.42 -3.85
C LYS A 195 6.76 22.67 -2.55
N ARG A 196 5.66 21.89 -2.53
CA ARG A 196 5.30 21.12 -1.34
C ARG A 196 6.33 20.05 -1.02
N LEU A 197 6.90 19.37 -2.02
CA LEU A 197 7.98 18.40 -1.81
C LEU A 197 9.27 19.08 -1.29
N GLU A 198 9.57 20.28 -1.75
CA GLU A 198 10.70 21.08 -1.24
C GLU A 198 10.48 21.47 0.23
N GLU A 199 9.28 21.93 0.61
CA GLU A 199 8.92 22.23 2.00
C GLU A 199 9.03 21.01 2.92
N LEU A 200 8.73 19.82 2.40
CA LEU A 200 8.89 18.55 3.11
C LEU A 200 10.35 18.03 3.15
N ASN A 201 11.28 18.77 2.56
CA ASN A 201 12.68 18.34 2.39
C ASN A 201 12.82 16.94 1.77
N SER A 202 11.88 16.57 0.89
CA SER A 202 11.84 15.26 0.26
C SER A 202 12.86 15.16 -0.88
N PRO A 203 13.64 14.07 -0.97
CA PRO A 203 14.51 13.83 -2.12
C PRO A 203 13.75 13.74 -3.44
N LEU A 204 12.46 13.38 -3.40
CA LEU A 204 11.57 13.33 -4.57
C LEU A 204 11.36 14.70 -5.24
N ALA A 205 11.66 15.82 -4.55
CA ALA A 205 11.59 17.15 -5.16
C ALA A 205 12.54 17.27 -6.35
N LYS A 206 13.77 16.76 -6.24
CA LYS A 206 14.75 16.79 -7.33
C LYS A 206 14.28 15.97 -8.53
N GLU A 207 13.80 14.76 -8.26
CA GLU A 207 13.28 13.87 -9.29
C GLU A 207 12.06 14.46 -10.00
N LEU A 208 11.14 15.09 -9.24
CA LEU A 208 9.99 15.75 -9.84
C LEU A 208 10.40 16.96 -10.70
N ALA A 209 11.38 17.76 -10.27
CA ALA A 209 11.84 18.93 -11.01
C ALA A 209 12.35 18.59 -12.42
N GLU A 210 12.92 17.38 -12.61
CA GLU A 210 13.37 16.89 -13.92
C GLU A 210 12.21 16.62 -14.89
N LEU A 211 11.00 16.38 -14.36
CA LEU A 211 9.78 16.13 -15.15
C LEU A 211 9.02 17.42 -15.51
N ARG A 212 9.63 18.59 -15.28
CA ARG A 212 8.96 19.90 -15.51
C ARG A 212 8.46 20.03 -16.95
N PRO A 213 7.16 20.31 -17.15
CA PRO A 213 6.61 20.49 -18.49
C PRO A 213 7.30 21.66 -19.20
N MET A 214 7.73 21.44 -20.45
CA MET A 214 8.31 22.53 -21.26
C MET A 214 7.29 23.64 -21.46
N SER A 215 7.76 24.90 -21.41
CA SER A 215 6.93 26.06 -21.78
C SER A 215 6.57 25.95 -23.27
N ARG A 216 5.27 25.83 -23.55
CA ARG A 216 4.77 26.09 -24.90
C ARG A 216 4.76 27.58 -25.17
#